data_f2b1d5eb69d1911225daa71fe5e78581
#
_entry.id   f2b1d5eb69d1911225daa71fe5e78581
#
_cell.length_a   1.000
_cell.length_b   1.000
_cell.length_c   1.000
_cell.angle_alpha   90.00
_cell.angle_beta   90.00
_cell.angle_gamma   90.00
#
_symmetry.space_group_name_H-M   'P 1'
#
loop_
_entity.id
_entity.type
_entity.pdbx_description
1 polymer ?
#
loop_
_entity_poly.entity_id
_entity_poly.type
_entity_poly.pdbx_seq_one_letter_code
_entity_poly.pdbx_strand_id
1 'polypeptide(L)'
;FPKDGRPQPAELVPQLNGEHITIAERMKEAGYASAFLGKWHVAPSSGKGGKVDDAVSPNGQGFDLNVGGTSYGGPPSFFSPYRNAELEDGPKGEYLPDRLVEETIDFIDANKGKPWMAHLWFYTVHWPMQAPEPLLRKYADRKGPGLNDTRYGAMIEAMDLAIGRVLSALEKKKNDKDTLVIFTSDNGGFAGVSDCRPLRESKGHLYEGGI
;
A
#
# COMPACT_ATOMS: atom_id res chain seq x y z
N PHE A 1 32.78 14.13 -13.92
CA PHE A 1 31.58 14.83 -14.40
C PHE A 1 31.25 14.33 -15.79
N PRO A 2 29.94 14.12 -16.13
CA PRO A 2 29.57 13.76 -17.51
C PRO A 2 30.04 14.83 -18.50
N LYS A 3 30.41 14.40 -19.70
CA LYS A 3 30.92 15.33 -20.75
C LYS A 3 29.88 16.37 -21.21
N ASP A 4 28.59 16.13 -20.90
CA ASP A 4 27.44 17.01 -21.21
C ASP A 4 27.02 17.92 -20.04
N GLY A 5 27.74 17.89 -18.91
CA GLY A 5 27.46 18.70 -17.74
C GLY A 5 26.19 18.31 -16.95
N ARG A 6 25.52 17.23 -17.33
CA ARG A 6 24.34 16.74 -16.59
C ARG A 6 24.76 15.91 -15.37
N PRO A 7 24.07 16.02 -14.23
CA PRO A 7 24.28 15.11 -13.12
C PRO A 7 24.05 13.66 -13.58
N GLN A 8 24.95 12.76 -13.22
CA GLN A 8 24.67 11.34 -13.39
C GLN A 8 23.66 10.92 -12.32
N PRO A 9 22.66 10.09 -12.67
CA PRO A 9 21.79 9.49 -11.67
C PRO A 9 22.64 8.63 -10.72
N ALA A 10 22.28 8.62 -9.45
CA ALA A 10 22.88 7.70 -8.51
C ALA A 10 22.60 6.26 -8.96
N GLU A 11 23.51 5.34 -8.65
CA GLU A 11 23.26 3.92 -8.82
C GLU A 11 22.10 3.50 -7.91
N LEU A 12 21.05 2.93 -8.51
CA LEU A 12 19.88 2.51 -7.77
C LEU A 12 20.14 1.14 -7.15
N VAL A 13 19.93 1.02 -5.86
CA VAL A 13 19.83 -0.27 -5.19
C VAL A 13 18.47 -0.87 -5.55
N PRO A 14 18.41 -2.00 -6.27
CA PRO A 14 17.16 -2.51 -6.85
C PRO A 14 16.26 -3.20 -5.84
N GLN A 15 16.74 -3.47 -4.63
CA GLN A 15 16.02 -4.25 -3.62
C GLN A 15 16.46 -3.89 -2.20
N LEU A 16 15.62 -4.25 -1.24
CA LEU A 16 16.01 -4.26 0.17
C LEU A 16 16.94 -5.46 0.41
N ASN A 17 18.19 -5.18 0.80
CA ASN A 17 19.19 -6.21 1.03
C ASN A 17 18.95 -6.93 2.37
N GLY A 18 19.15 -8.26 2.38
CA GLY A 18 18.94 -9.10 3.56
C GLY A 18 19.92 -8.86 4.74
N GLU A 19 20.91 -7.97 4.56
CA GLU A 19 21.79 -7.52 5.66
C GLU A 19 21.14 -6.46 6.57
N HIS A 20 20.05 -5.83 6.08
CA HIS A 20 19.30 -4.86 6.85
C HIS A 20 18.24 -5.54 7.70
N ILE A 21 18.36 -5.36 9.02
CA ILE A 21 17.36 -5.90 9.95
C ILE A 21 16.10 -5.04 9.86
N THR A 22 15.00 -5.68 9.49
CA THR A 22 13.70 -5.03 9.34
C THR A 22 12.96 -4.92 10.67
N ILE A 23 11.92 -4.08 10.70
CA ILE A 23 11.02 -4.01 11.85
C ILE A 23 10.29 -5.36 12.06
N ALA A 24 9.96 -6.09 10.98
CA ALA A 24 9.29 -7.38 11.09
C ALA A 24 10.17 -8.41 11.82
N GLU A 25 11.46 -8.47 11.48
CA GLU A 25 12.41 -9.35 12.17
C GLU A 25 12.55 -8.99 13.64
N ARG A 26 12.65 -7.70 14.00
CA ARG A 26 12.70 -7.26 15.40
C ARG A 26 11.43 -7.55 16.17
N MET A 27 10.26 -7.37 15.55
CA MET A 27 8.99 -7.70 16.20
C MET A 27 8.83 -9.21 16.36
N LYS A 28 9.33 -10.02 15.44
CA LYS A 28 9.37 -11.48 15.55
C LYS A 28 10.22 -11.94 16.73
N GLU A 29 11.40 -11.36 16.94
CA GLU A 29 12.25 -11.61 18.12
C GLU A 29 11.52 -11.27 19.43
N ALA A 30 10.64 -10.25 19.40
CA ALA A 30 9.79 -9.87 20.53
C ALA A 30 8.51 -10.71 20.67
N GLY A 31 8.32 -11.76 19.85
CA GLY A 31 7.18 -12.67 19.91
C GLY A 31 5.91 -12.18 19.23
N TYR A 32 6.00 -11.16 18.37
CA TYR A 32 4.86 -10.69 17.59
C TYR A 32 4.64 -11.57 16.35
N ALA A 33 3.38 -11.91 16.08
CA ALA A 33 2.98 -12.35 14.76
C ALA A 33 2.93 -11.16 13.80
N SER A 34 3.32 -11.32 12.55
CA SER A 34 3.44 -10.21 11.62
C SER A 34 2.83 -10.50 10.25
N ALA A 35 2.11 -9.52 9.69
CA ALA A 35 1.56 -9.58 8.35
C ALA A 35 1.95 -8.37 7.52
N PHE A 36 2.24 -8.62 6.25
CA PHE A 36 2.37 -7.63 5.20
C PHE A 36 1.21 -7.77 4.22
N LEU A 37 0.48 -6.69 3.97
CA LEU A 37 -0.69 -6.68 3.09
C LEU A 37 -0.62 -5.50 2.12
N GLY A 38 -0.52 -5.79 0.83
CA GLY A 38 -0.55 -4.79 -0.23
C GLY A 38 0.78 -4.51 -0.92
N LYS A 39 1.14 -3.24 -1.11
CA LYS A 39 2.26 -2.79 -1.95
C LYS A 39 3.62 -2.99 -1.29
N TRP A 40 4.43 -3.92 -1.80
CA TRP A 40 5.83 -4.10 -1.38
C TRP A 40 6.79 -3.20 -2.15
N HIS A 41 6.98 -3.42 -3.44
CA HIS A 41 7.72 -2.59 -4.40
C HIS A 41 9.19 -2.26 -4.03
N VAL A 42 9.81 -3.03 -3.16
CA VAL A 42 11.23 -2.88 -2.76
C VAL A 42 12.07 -4.11 -3.17
N ALA A 43 11.64 -4.78 -4.23
CA ALA A 43 12.33 -5.91 -4.85
C ALA A 43 12.01 -5.97 -6.36
N PRO A 44 12.95 -6.44 -7.20
CA PRO A 44 12.71 -6.62 -8.61
C PRO A 44 11.77 -7.78 -8.88
N SER A 45 11.10 -7.77 -10.04
CA SER A 45 10.28 -8.90 -10.46
C SER A 45 11.15 -10.07 -10.88
N SER A 46 10.85 -11.26 -10.36
CA SER A 46 11.46 -12.54 -10.78
C SER A 46 10.51 -13.41 -11.60
N GLY A 47 9.24 -12.98 -11.79
CA GLY A 47 8.26 -13.81 -12.50
C GLY A 47 6.91 -13.15 -12.79
N LYS A 48 5.98 -13.96 -13.29
CA LYS A 48 4.62 -13.50 -13.60
C LYS A 48 3.89 -13.02 -12.35
N GLY A 49 2.93 -12.09 -12.55
CA GLY A 49 2.14 -11.54 -11.46
C GLY A 49 2.94 -10.65 -10.52
N GLY A 50 4.12 -10.17 -10.95
CA GLY A 50 5.02 -9.37 -10.13
C GLY A 50 5.72 -10.18 -9.03
N LYS A 51 5.80 -11.51 -9.16
CA LYS A 51 6.52 -12.35 -8.20
C LYS A 51 7.91 -11.79 -7.94
N VAL A 52 8.36 -11.86 -6.71
CA VAL A 52 9.72 -11.53 -6.27
C VAL A 52 10.41 -12.78 -5.73
N ASP A 53 11.74 -12.76 -5.65
CA ASP A 53 12.48 -13.86 -5.05
C ASP A 53 12.18 -13.94 -3.55
N ASP A 54 12.09 -15.16 -3.03
CA ASP A 54 11.69 -15.41 -1.63
C ASP A 54 12.56 -14.64 -0.63
N ALA A 55 13.88 -14.57 -0.88
CA ALA A 55 14.83 -13.88 0.01
C ALA A 55 14.58 -12.37 0.17
N VAL A 56 13.92 -11.73 -0.81
CA VAL A 56 13.63 -10.28 -0.81
C VAL A 56 12.13 -9.99 -0.79
N SER A 57 11.31 -11.05 -0.64
CA SER A 57 9.87 -10.95 -0.41
C SER A 57 9.56 -10.44 1.01
N PRO A 58 8.34 -10.02 1.31
CA PRO A 58 7.94 -9.72 2.68
C PRO A 58 8.26 -10.85 3.66
N ASN A 59 8.05 -12.11 3.28
CA ASN A 59 8.37 -13.26 4.12
C ASN A 59 9.89 -13.40 4.34
N GLY A 60 10.70 -13.22 3.29
CA GLY A 60 12.17 -13.20 3.39
C GLY A 60 12.72 -12.06 4.25
N GLN A 61 11.94 -10.99 4.40
CA GLN A 61 12.22 -9.83 5.23
C GLN A 61 11.51 -9.86 6.59
N GLY A 62 11.13 -11.07 7.05
CA GLY A 62 10.71 -11.35 8.42
C GLY A 62 9.21 -11.40 8.69
N PHE A 63 8.34 -11.03 7.76
CA PHE A 63 6.89 -11.15 7.93
C PHE A 63 6.45 -12.62 7.88
N ASP A 64 5.50 -13.00 8.74
CA ASP A 64 4.95 -14.36 8.77
C ASP A 64 3.91 -14.58 7.68
N LEU A 65 3.19 -13.53 7.29
CA LEU A 65 2.18 -13.56 6.22
C LEU A 65 2.47 -12.48 5.18
N ASN A 66 2.38 -12.85 3.90
CA ASN A 66 2.40 -11.92 2.76
C ASN A 66 1.11 -12.04 1.96
N VAL A 67 0.38 -10.94 1.80
CA VAL A 67 -0.83 -10.85 0.99
C VAL A 67 -0.67 -9.73 -0.03
N GLY A 68 -0.41 -10.08 -1.28
CA GLY A 68 -0.29 -9.13 -2.36
C GLY A 68 1.03 -8.37 -2.46
N GLY A 69 1.99 -8.63 -1.57
CA GLY A 69 3.32 -8.01 -1.58
C GLY A 69 4.19 -8.53 -2.71
N THR A 70 4.24 -7.78 -3.81
CA THR A 70 4.98 -8.11 -5.04
C THR A 70 5.87 -6.94 -5.48
N SER A 71 6.54 -7.09 -6.62
CA SER A 71 7.33 -6.02 -7.25
C SER A 71 6.49 -4.86 -7.82
N TYR A 72 5.17 -4.97 -7.80
CA TYR A 72 4.31 -3.95 -8.38
C TYR A 72 4.32 -2.65 -7.58
N GLY A 73 4.62 -1.53 -8.25
CA GLY A 73 4.46 -0.19 -7.70
C GLY A 73 3.01 0.32 -7.73
N GLY A 74 2.21 -0.24 -8.64
CA GLY A 74 0.76 -0.08 -8.74
C GLY A 74 0.15 -1.41 -9.19
N PRO A 75 -1.09 -1.75 -8.83
CA PRO A 75 -1.67 -3.02 -9.18
C PRO A 75 -2.03 -3.06 -10.67
N PRO A 76 -1.97 -4.23 -11.34
CA PRO A 76 -2.49 -4.35 -12.69
C PRO A 76 -3.99 -4.03 -12.82
N SER A 77 -4.75 -4.26 -11.75
CA SER A 77 -6.15 -3.92 -11.60
C SER A 77 -6.51 -3.75 -10.12
N PHE A 78 -7.38 -2.78 -9.79
CA PHE A 78 -8.01 -2.69 -8.48
C PHE A 78 -9.23 -3.58 -8.33
N PHE A 79 -9.63 -4.28 -9.38
CA PHE A 79 -10.72 -5.25 -9.32
C PHE A 79 -10.23 -6.64 -9.71
N SER A 80 -10.76 -7.66 -9.02
CA SER A 80 -10.51 -9.05 -9.40
C SER A 80 -10.96 -9.30 -10.86
N PRO A 81 -10.09 -9.97 -11.66
CA PRO A 81 -8.86 -10.65 -11.31
C PRO A 81 -7.67 -9.69 -11.12
N TYR A 82 -6.99 -9.81 -9.98
CA TYR A 82 -5.89 -8.90 -9.58
C TYR A 82 -4.60 -9.10 -10.35
N ARG A 83 -4.38 -10.30 -10.89
CA ARG A 83 -3.14 -10.68 -11.60
C ARG A 83 -1.89 -10.48 -10.74
N ASN A 84 -1.99 -10.80 -9.47
CA ASN A 84 -0.96 -10.65 -8.46
C ASN A 84 -0.52 -12.04 -7.98
N ALA A 85 0.79 -12.34 -7.97
CA ALA A 85 1.30 -13.67 -7.63
C ALA A 85 1.09 -14.06 -6.17
N GLU A 86 0.93 -13.05 -5.29
CA GLU A 86 0.83 -13.22 -3.83
C GLU A 86 -0.60 -12.89 -3.33
N LEU A 87 -1.59 -12.91 -4.23
CA LEU A 87 -2.99 -12.67 -3.90
C LEU A 87 -3.89 -13.46 -4.87
N GLU A 88 -4.61 -14.42 -4.34
CA GLU A 88 -5.61 -15.15 -5.12
C GLU A 88 -6.75 -14.25 -5.56
N ASP A 89 -7.22 -14.47 -6.79
CA ASP A 89 -8.37 -13.75 -7.31
C ASP A 89 -9.63 -14.10 -6.51
N GLY A 90 -10.34 -13.09 -6.08
CA GLY A 90 -11.65 -13.23 -5.47
C GLY A 90 -12.79 -13.21 -6.50
N PRO A 91 -14.04 -13.07 -6.05
CA PRO A 91 -15.19 -12.91 -6.93
C PRO A 91 -14.96 -11.77 -7.93
N LYS A 92 -15.48 -11.93 -9.15
CA LYS A 92 -15.36 -10.92 -10.20
C LYS A 92 -15.90 -9.57 -9.69
N GLY A 93 -15.06 -8.54 -9.77
CA GLY A 93 -15.42 -7.19 -9.36
C GLY A 93 -15.17 -6.89 -7.87
N GLU A 94 -14.61 -7.83 -7.11
CA GLU A 94 -14.11 -7.55 -5.75
C GLU A 94 -13.04 -6.47 -5.80
N TYR A 95 -13.16 -5.46 -4.93
CA TYR A 95 -12.25 -4.31 -4.93
C TYR A 95 -11.03 -4.57 -4.03
N LEU A 96 -9.83 -4.33 -4.54
CA LEU A 96 -8.58 -4.67 -3.86
C LEU A 96 -8.42 -4.08 -2.45
N PRO A 97 -8.72 -2.81 -2.18
CA PRO A 97 -8.70 -2.28 -0.81
C PRO A 97 -9.62 -3.02 0.14
N ASP A 98 -10.82 -3.42 -0.30
CA ASP A 98 -11.76 -4.19 0.52
C ASP A 98 -11.20 -5.57 0.84
N ARG A 99 -10.61 -6.25 -0.16
CA ARG A 99 -9.97 -7.56 0.04
C ARG A 99 -8.80 -7.47 1.02
N LEU A 100 -7.92 -6.48 0.90
CA LEU A 100 -6.80 -6.30 1.82
C LEU A 100 -7.26 -6.04 3.26
N VAL A 101 -8.38 -5.33 3.43
CA VAL A 101 -9.01 -5.11 4.74
C VAL A 101 -9.54 -6.41 5.33
N GLU A 102 -10.25 -7.24 4.56
CA GLU A 102 -10.71 -8.56 5.04
C GLU A 102 -9.54 -9.42 5.51
N GLU A 103 -8.50 -9.54 4.70
CA GLU A 103 -7.29 -10.29 5.06
C GLU A 103 -6.61 -9.72 6.33
N THR A 104 -6.65 -8.39 6.51
CA THR A 104 -6.13 -7.75 7.73
C THR A 104 -6.97 -8.12 8.96
N ILE A 105 -8.29 -8.10 8.83
CA ILE A 105 -9.20 -8.44 9.91
C ILE A 105 -9.08 -9.92 10.27
N ASP A 106 -8.96 -10.79 9.29
CA ASP A 106 -8.76 -12.23 9.47
C ASP A 106 -7.43 -12.52 10.17
N PHE A 107 -6.36 -11.81 9.79
CA PHE A 107 -5.07 -11.92 10.48
C PHE A 107 -5.16 -11.49 11.95
N ILE A 108 -5.84 -10.38 12.24
CA ILE A 108 -6.07 -9.91 13.62
C ILE A 108 -6.85 -10.96 14.42
N ASP A 109 -7.87 -11.56 13.83
CA ASP A 109 -8.68 -12.60 14.46
C ASP A 109 -7.89 -13.89 14.74
N ALA A 110 -7.08 -14.31 13.79
CA ALA A 110 -6.24 -15.50 13.94
C ALA A 110 -5.18 -15.33 15.05
N ASN A 111 -4.82 -14.07 15.38
CA ASN A 111 -3.82 -13.76 16.39
C ASN A 111 -4.41 -13.18 17.69
N LYS A 112 -5.70 -13.37 17.94
CA LYS A 112 -6.36 -12.92 19.16
C LYS A 112 -5.65 -13.46 20.41
N GLY A 113 -5.30 -12.55 21.33
CA GLY A 113 -4.61 -12.89 22.58
C GLY A 113 -3.08 -13.06 22.45
N LYS A 114 -2.52 -12.75 21.30
CA LYS A 114 -1.09 -12.68 21.06
C LYS A 114 -0.72 -11.27 20.58
N PRO A 115 0.52 -10.80 20.82
CA PRO A 115 0.97 -9.58 20.20
C PRO A 115 1.09 -9.78 18.68
N TRP A 116 0.68 -8.78 17.91
CA TRP A 116 0.74 -8.81 16.46
C TRP A 116 1.08 -7.44 15.88
N MET A 117 1.58 -7.45 14.64
CA MET A 117 1.87 -6.29 13.83
C MET A 117 1.35 -6.51 12.41
N ALA A 118 0.57 -5.58 11.90
CA ALA A 118 0.07 -5.62 10.52
C ALA A 118 0.52 -4.37 9.76
N HIS A 119 1.17 -4.56 8.62
CA HIS A 119 1.50 -3.52 7.66
C HIS A 119 0.47 -3.59 6.53
N LEU A 120 -0.58 -2.77 6.62
CA LEU A 120 -1.58 -2.61 5.57
C LEU A 120 -1.16 -1.45 4.67
N TRP A 121 -0.45 -1.76 3.60
CA TRP A 121 0.09 -0.80 2.65
C TRP A 121 -0.74 -0.80 1.37
N PHE A 122 -1.75 0.05 1.32
CA PHE A 122 -2.62 0.13 0.16
C PHE A 122 -1.87 0.51 -1.12
N TYR A 123 -2.29 -0.06 -2.25
CA TYR A 123 -1.91 0.44 -3.57
C TYR A 123 -2.61 1.76 -3.93
N THR A 124 -3.68 2.09 -3.23
CA THR A 124 -4.48 3.31 -3.40
C THR A 124 -3.65 4.51 -2.93
N VAL A 125 -3.53 5.55 -3.70
CA VAL A 125 -4.34 5.92 -4.88
C VAL A 125 -3.50 5.92 -6.18
N HIS A 126 -2.73 4.87 -6.42
CA HIS A 126 -1.86 4.74 -7.60
C HIS A 126 -2.70 4.39 -8.86
N TRP A 127 -2.09 4.50 -10.04
CA TRP A 127 -2.68 3.99 -11.28
C TRP A 127 -2.84 2.46 -11.23
N PRO A 128 -3.91 1.91 -11.92
CA PRO A 128 -4.93 2.59 -12.72
C PRO A 128 -5.96 3.33 -11.84
N MET A 129 -6.57 4.41 -12.38
CA MET A 129 -7.62 5.17 -11.68
C MET A 129 -8.95 4.40 -11.71
N GLN A 130 -9.14 3.52 -10.73
CA GLN A 130 -10.31 2.65 -10.61
C GLN A 130 -10.89 2.74 -9.20
N ALA A 131 -12.19 2.95 -9.10
CA ALA A 131 -12.95 2.94 -7.86
C ALA A 131 -14.32 2.30 -8.07
N PRO A 132 -15.02 1.89 -7.01
CA PRO A 132 -16.38 1.40 -7.10
C PRO A 132 -17.32 2.40 -7.79
N GLU A 133 -18.15 1.89 -8.69
CA GLU A 133 -19.04 2.70 -9.53
C GLU A 133 -19.93 3.70 -8.76
N PRO A 134 -20.49 3.38 -7.57
CA PRO A 134 -21.22 4.37 -6.78
C PRO A 134 -20.39 5.59 -6.40
N LEU A 135 -19.10 5.39 -6.08
CA LEU A 135 -18.18 6.48 -5.73
C LEU A 135 -17.76 7.26 -6.98
N LEU A 136 -17.52 6.58 -8.10
CA LEU A 136 -17.25 7.28 -9.37
C LEU A 136 -18.39 8.23 -9.73
N ARG A 137 -19.66 7.79 -9.61
CA ARG A 137 -20.85 8.64 -9.84
C ARG A 137 -20.93 9.80 -8.83
N LYS A 138 -20.66 9.53 -7.55
CA LYS A 138 -20.65 10.57 -6.49
C LYS A 138 -19.68 11.71 -6.79
N TYR A 139 -18.53 11.38 -7.39
CA TYR A 139 -17.47 12.35 -7.68
C TYR A 139 -17.50 12.91 -9.11
N ALA A 140 -18.33 12.38 -10.01
CA ALA A 140 -18.31 12.70 -11.46
C ALA A 140 -18.32 14.21 -11.76
N ASP A 141 -19.14 14.97 -11.05
CA ASP A 141 -19.30 16.41 -11.24
C ASP A 141 -18.53 17.28 -10.23
N ARG A 142 -17.76 16.64 -9.33
CA ARG A 142 -16.96 17.40 -8.37
C ARG A 142 -15.81 18.12 -9.06
N LYS A 143 -15.80 19.44 -8.91
CA LYS A 143 -14.73 20.33 -9.37
C LYS A 143 -14.22 21.15 -8.19
N GLY A 144 -12.92 21.40 -8.15
CA GLY A 144 -12.36 22.24 -7.11
C GLY A 144 -10.85 22.08 -6.97
N PRO A 145 -10.21 22.92 -6.17
CA PRO A 145 -8.82 22.79 -5.84
C PRO A 145 -8.52 21.41 -5.23
N GLY A 146 -7.42 20.83 -5.59
CA GLY A 146 -6.98 19.55 -5.03
C GLY A 146 -7.47 18.31 -5.76
N LEU A 147 -8.37 18.45 -6.73
CA LEU A 147 -8.95 17.31 -7.45
C LEU A 147 -8.94 17.58 -8.96
N ASN A 148 -7.84 17.20 -9.61
CA ASN A 148 -7.70 17.33 -11.07
C ASN A 148 -8.35 16.15 -11.83
N ASP A 149 -8.47 15.00 -11.17
CA ASP A 149 -9.17 13.82 -11.67
C ASP A 149 -10.22 13.37 -10.62
N THR A 150 -11.49 13.35 -11.01
CA THR A 150 -12.59 13.00 -10.10
C THR A 150 -12.51 11.55 -9.60
N ARG A 151 -11.90 10.65 -10.38
CA ARG A 151 -11.65 9.26 -9.98
C ARG A 151 -10.71 9.17 -8.79
N TYR A 152 -9.73 10.08 -8.69
CA TYR A 152 -8.83 10.18 -7.55
C TYR A 152 -9.59 10.41 -6.24
N GLY A 153 -10.57 11.33 -6.24
CA GLY A 153 -11.44 11.55 -5.08
C GLY A 153 -12.26 10.31 -4.70
N ALA A 154 -12.80 9.60 -5.70
CA ALA A 154 -13.52 8.35 -5.47
C ALA A 154 -12.63 7.25 -4.87
N MET A 155 -11.37 7.16 -5.29
CA MET A 155 -10.39 6.22 -4.74
C MET A 155 -10.01 6.58 -3.30
N ILE A 156 -9.84 7.87 -2.99
CA ILE A 156 -9.58 8.33 -1.61
C ILE A 156 -10.73 7.96 -0.69
N GLU A 157 -11.98 8.23 -1.08
CA GLU A 157 -13.13 7.85 -0.26
C GLU A 157 -13.24 6.33 -0.09
N ALA A 158 -12.98 5.56 -1.14
CA ALA A 158 -12.98 4.09 -1.02
C ALA A 158 -11.92 3.61 -0.02
N MET A 159 -10.73 4.21 -0.02
CA MET A 159 -9.68 3.90 0.94
C MET A 159 -10.07 4.31 2.36
N ASP A 160 -10.65 5.48 2.55
CA ASP A 160 -11.12 5.97 3.84
C ASP A 160 -12.18 5.04 4.45
N LEU A 161 -13.14 4.61 3.64
CA LEU A 161 -14.15 3.61 4.05
C LEU A 161 -13.50 2.27 4.44
N ALA A 162 -12.51 1.82 3.68
CA ALA A 162 -11.76 0.61 3.97
C ALA A 162 -11.00 0.71 5.31
N ILE A 163 -10.31 1.83 5.56
CA ILE A 163 -9.63 2.11 6.84
C ILE A 163 -10.65 2.13 7.98
N GLY A 164 -11.80 2.78 7.79
CA GLY A 164 -12.88 2.83 8.77
C GLY A 164 -13.36 1.44 9.21
N ARG A 165 -13.35 0.45 8.30
CA ARG A 165 -13.68 -0.96 8.62
C ARG A 165 -12.64 -1.60 9.54
N VAL A 166 -11.35 -1.36 9.31
CA VAL A 166 -10.28 -1.87 10.19
C VAL A 166 -10.43 -1.26 11.59
N LEU A 167 -10.59 0.07 11.68
CA LEU A 167 -10.75 0.75 12.97
C LEU A 167 -11.99 0.25 13.73
N SER A 168 -13.11 0.09 13.02
CA SER A 168 -14.34 -0.48 13.61
C SER A 168 -14.16 -1.93 14.07
N ALA A 169 -13.34 -2.71 13.36
CA ALA A 169 -13.03 -4.08 13.79
C ALA A 169 -12.20 -4.08 15.09
N LEU A 170 -11.22 -3.18 15.22
CA LEU A 170 -10.42 -3.03 16.44
C LEU A 170 -11.30 -2.66 17.64
N GLU A 171 -12.20 -1.68 17.48
CA GLU A 171 -13.13 -1.27 18.54
C GLU A 171 -14.04 -2.43 18.97
N LYS A 172 -14.70 -3.10 18.02
CA LYS A 172 -15.59 -4.24 18.32
C LYS A 172 -14.88 -5.37 19.06
N LYS A 173 -13.61 -5.57 18.77
CA LYS A 173 -12.77 -6.61 19.38
C LYS A 173 -12.13 -6.17 20.70
N LYS A 174 -12.32 -4.91 21.10
CA LYS A 174 -11.71 -4.28 22.29
C LYS A 174 -10.17 -4.28 22.24
N ASN A 175 -9.62 -4.24 21.04
CA ASN A 175 -8.18 -4.15 20.81
C ASN A 175 -7.71 -2.69 20.59
N ASP A 176 -8.64 -1.75 20.47
CA ASP A 176 -8.39 -0.34 20.18
C ASP A 176 -7.50 0.36 21.22
N LYS A 177 -7.60 -0.06 22.51
CA LYS A 177 -6.82 0.52 23.60
C LYS A 177 -5.38 0.02 23.67
N ASP A 178 -5.12 -1.16 23.13
CA ASP A 178 -3.82 -1.84 23.19
C ASP A 178 -3.13 -1.88 21.81
N THR A 179 -3.69 -1.19 20.82
CA THR A 179 -3.16 -1.14 19.45
C THR A 179 -2.69 0.27 19.12
N LEU A 180 -1.41 0.40 18.78
CA LEU A 180 -0.90 1.62 18.16
C LEU A 180 -1.26 1.60 16.66
N VAL A 181 -2.03 2.58 16.22
CA VAL A 181 -2.37 2.78 14.81
C VAL A 181 -1.53 3.92 14.25
N ILE A 182 -0.76 3.65 13.20
CA ILE A 182 0.06 4.65 12.49
C ILE A 182 -0.53 4.79 11.09
N PHE A 183 -0.93 6.01 10.73
CA PHE A 183 -1.36 6.35 9.37
C PHE A 183 -0.37 7.33 8.76
N THR A 184 0.14 7.00 7.58
CA THR A 184 1.09 7.84 6.84
C THR A 184 0.97 7.62 5.35
N SER A 185 1.56 8.50 4.55
CA SER A 185 1.75 8.33 3.11
C SER A 185 3.21 8.02 2.82
N ASP A 186 3.47 7.29 1.75
CA ASP A 186 4.82 6.96 1.28
C ASP A 186 5.48 8.15 0.55
N ASN A 187 4.66 9.03 -0.04
CA ASN A 187 5.07 10.23 -0.77
C ASN A 187 3.89 11.19 -0.98
N GLY A 188 4.16 12.35 -1.51
CA GLY A 188 3.15 13.32 -1.89
C GLY A 188 2.28 12.88 -3.07
N GLY A 189 1.18 13.59 -3.28
CA GLY A 189 0.25 13.32 -4.38
C GLY A 189 0.87 13.60 -5.76
N PHE A 190 0.41 12.89 -6.78
CA PHE A 190 0.85 13.11 -8.16
C PHE A 190 0.14 14.32 -8.78
N ALA A 191 0.89 15.32 -9.25
CA ALA A 191 0.38 16.59 -9.77
C ALA A 191 -0.64 16.45 -10.90
N GLY A 192 -0.62 15.36 -11.67
CA GLY A 192 -1.57 15.10 -12.75
C GLY A 192 -3.01 14.85 -12.28
N VAL A 193 -3.20 14.45 -11.01
CA VAL A 193 -4.50 14.06 -10.45
C VAL A 193 -4.83 14.76 -9.14
N SER A 194 -3.82 15.27 -8.42
CA SER A 194 -3.94 15.90 -7.11
C SER A 194 -3.32 17.29 -7.08
N ASP A 195 -3.53 18.01 -5.98
CA ASP A 195 -2.93 19.29 -5.69
C ASP A 195 -2.40 19.26 -4.25
N CYS A 196 -1.09 19.36 -4.10
CA CYS A 196 -0.43 19.32 -2.79
C CYS A 196 -0.34 20.68 -2.10
N ARG A 197 -0.88 21.77 -2.70
CA ARG A 197 -0.84 23.11 -2.09
C ARG A 197 -1.49 23.12 -0.70
N PRO A 198 -0.95 23.87 0.27
CA PRO A 198 0.12 24.90 0.16
C PRO A 198 1.55 24.36 0.14
N LEU A 199 1.76 23.02 0.16
CA LEU A 199 3.08 22.42 0.10
C LEU A 199 3.68 22.60 -1.30
N ARG A 200 4.99 22.80 -1.36
CA ARG A 200 5.70 22.99 -2.62
C ARG A 200 5.86 21.68 -3.35
N GLU A 201 5.60 21.68 -4.65
CA GLU A 201 5.76 20.55 -5.58
C GLU A 201 4.83 19.36 -5.27
N SER A 202 5.19 18.17 -5.74
CA SER A 202 4.37 16.96 -5.71
C SER A 202 5.26 15.74 -5.84
N LYS A 203 4.68 14.54 -5.85
CA LYS A 203 5.39 13.27 -6.04
C LYS A 203 6.48 13.37 -7.10
N GLY A 204 7.68 12.89 -6.76
CA GLY A 204 8.88 12.93 -7.61
C GLY A 204 9.79 14.12 -7.39
N HIS A 205 9.45 15.03 -6.48
CA HIS A 205 10.27 16.18 -6.08
C HIS A 205 10.70 16.05 -4.63
N LEU A 206 11.82 16.69 -4.27
CA LEU A 206 12.41 16.67 -2.92
C LEU A 206 11.87 17.80 -2.02
N TYR A 207 10.70 18.34 -2.32
CA TYR A 207 10.03 19.35 -1.52
C TYR A 207 8.86 18.73 -0.75
N GLU A 208 8.30 19.47 0.22
CA GLU A 208 7.30 18.97 1.19
C GLU A 208 6.03 18.41 0.54
N GLY A 209 5.71 18.84 -0.67
CA GLY A 209 4.58 18.26 -1.42
C GLY A 209 4.93 16.97 -2.16
N GLY A 210 6.21 16.58 -2.19
CA GLY A 210 6.69 15.39 -2.89
C GLY A 210 7.11 14.22 -2.00
N ILE A 211 7.42 14.52 -0.74
CA ILE A 211 7.90 13.57 0.27
C ILE A 211 6.83 13.26 1.29
#